data_c13eb5a1117e9e95d23250f448155515
#
_entry.id   c13eb5a1117e9e95d23250f448155515
#
_cell.length_a   1.000
_cell.length_b   1.000
_cell.length_c   1.000
_cell.angle_alpha   90.00
_cell.angle_beta   90.00
_cell.angle_gamma   90.00
#
_symmetry.space_group_name_H-M   'P 1'
#
loop_
_entity.id
_entity.type
_entity.pdbx_description
1 polymer ?
#
loop_
_entity_poly.entity_id
_entity_poly.type
_entity_poly.pdbx_seq_one_letter_code
_entity_poly.pdbx_strand_id
1 'polypeptide(L)'
;TLSLDYSEVLMAAAGTQAEAARAATMAKYPNGYIAVVEGSIPLADGGVYCTVGGRAFAEIVKEVCAGALGVIAVGSCAFDGGIPAARGGITGAVGVSGFIKDKKVINLSGCPMNPENLTATIVQYLTLKEFPATDELGRPLFAYGDSVHQRCESLPHFRKKEFVKEWGDAGHRAGWCLYQMGCKGPSTVANCSTIKFNGGTSWPVASGHGCVGCTTPRFWDTMVPFYVEGDPKVIEYLNKGLRSEL
;
A
#
# COMPACT_ATOMS: atom_id res chain seq x y z
N THR A 1 -24.39 5.31 4.61
CA THR A 1 -23.84 6.69 4.60
C THR A 1 -22.60 6.68 5.48
N LEU A 2 -21.51 7.27 5.02
CA LEU A 2 -20.29 7.54 5.77
C LEU A 2 -20.19 9.02 6.05
N SER A 3 -19.61 9.38 7.18
CA SER A 3 -19.16 10.72 7.51
C SER A 3 -17.64 10.70 7.68
N LEU A 4 -16.94 11.66 7.13
CA LEU A 4 -15.54 11.93 7.41
C LEU A 4 -15.49 13.00 8.49
N ASP A 5 -15.37 12.56 9.74
CA ASP A 5 -15.48 13.45 10.90
C ASP A 5 -14.12 14.09 11.27
N TYR A 6 -13.03 13.46 10.91
CA TYR A 6 -11.67 13.94 11.15
C TYR A 6 -10.72 13.56 10.02
N SER A 7 -9.99 14.52 9.52
CA SER A 7 -8.86 14.31 8.61
C SER A 7 -7.95 15.54 8.65
N GLU A 8 -6.72 15.38 9.08
CA GLU A 8 -5.72 16.46 9.16
C GLU A 8 -5.46 17.13 7.81
N VAL A 9 -5.62 16.38 6.73
CA VAL A 9 -5.30 16.84 5.36
C VAL A 9 -6.50 17.55 4.71
N LEU A 10 -7.74 17.17 5.03
CA LEU A 10 -8.93 17.62 4.31
C LEU A 10 -9.80 18.58 5.10
N MET A 11 -9.75 18.54 6.45
CA MET A 11 -10.60 19.41 7.27
C MET A 11 -10.06 20.84 7.29
N ALA A 12 -10.97 21.81 7.38
CA ALA A 12 -10.62 23.23 7.50
C ALA A 12 -10.03 23.60 8.88
N ALA A 13 -10.39 22.83 9.92
CA ALA A 13 -9.90 23.05 11.27
C ALA A 13 -8.41 22.67 11.38
N ALA A 14 -7.67 23.39 12.23
CA ALA A 14 -6.26 23.11 12.51
C ALA A 14 -5.98 23.26 14.02
N GLY A 15 -4.83 22.76 14.48
CA GLY A 15 -4.37 22.87 15.86
C GLY A 15 -5.41 22.33 16.86
N THR A 16 -5.70 23.10 17.90
CA THR A 16 -6.60 22.67 18.98
C THR A 16 -8.02 22.38 18.53
N GLN A 17 -8.50 23.01 17.46
CA GLN A 17 -9.83 22.73 16.90
C GLN A 17 -9.89 21.36 16.24
N ALA A 18 -8.85 20.97 15.49
CA ALA A 18 -8.74 19.65 14.88
C ALA A 18 -8.65 18.56 15.95
N GLU A 19 -7.80 18.76 16.97
CA GLU A 19 -7.66 17.84 18.09
C GLU A 19 -8.99 17.67 18.87
N ALA A 20 -9.70 18.74 19.10
CA ALA A 20 -11.01 18.71 19.76
C ALA A 20 -12.06 17.95 18.90
N ALA A 21 -12.05 18.11 17.57
CA ALA A 21 -12.94 17.37 16.66
C ALA A 21 -12.66 15.87 16.71
N ARG A 22 -11.37 15.45 16.72
CA ARG A 22 -11.01 14.04 16.87
C ARG A 22 -11.51 13.47 18.19
N ALA A 23 -11.24 14.14 19.31
CA ALA A 23 -11.66 13.70 20.62
C ALA A 23 -13.20 13.61 20.73
N ALA A 24 -13.93 14.59 20.18
CA ALA A 24 -15.38 14.60 20.16
C ALA A 24 -15.94 13.43 19.34
N THR A 25 -15.35 13.10 18.19
CA THR A 25 -15.76 11.96 17.36
C THR A 25 -15.56 10.64 18.09
N MET A 26 -14.41 10.43 18.72
CA MET A 26 -14.14 9.23 19.51
C MET A 26 -15.12 9.08 20.69
N ALA A 27 -15.40 10.16 21.40
CA ALA A 27 -16.34 10.17 22.50
C ALA A 27 -17.79 9.89 22.06
N LYS A 28 -18.17 10.42 20.90
CA LYS A 28 -19.53 10.26 20.34
C LYS A 28 -19.81 8.87 19.80
N TYR A 29 -18.79 8.20 19.25
CA TYR A 29 -18.93 6.93 18.57
C TYR A 29 -17.98 5.85 19.10
N PRO A 30 -18.03 5.52 20.40
CA PRO A 30 -17.16 4.48 20.95
C PRO A 30 -17.41 3.14 20.25
N ASN A 31 -16.36 2.52 19.71
CA ASN A 31 -16.44 1.33 18.85
C ASN A 31 -17.36 1.47 17.62
N GLY A 32 -17.63 2.68 17.17
CA GLY A 32 -18.55 2.98 16.08
C GLY A 32 -17.88 3.65 14.87
N TYR A 33 -16.56 3.85 14.86
CA TYR A 33 -15.82 4.46 13.76
C TYR A 33 -14.74 3.54 13.22
N ILE A 34 -14.37 3.74 11.98
CA ILE A 34 -13.21 3.10 11.34
C ILE A 34 -12.04 4.09 11.41
N ALA A 35 -10.92 3.65 11.98
CA ALA A 35 -9.66 4.38 11.97
C ALA A 35 -8.90 4.09 10.67
N VAL A 36 -8.63 5.11 9.88
CA VAL A 36 -7.76 5.03 8.70
C VAL A 36 -6.47 5.73 9.05
N VAL A 37 -5.38 4.97 9.09
CA VAL A 37 -4.06 5.47 9.49
C VAL A 37 -3.16 5.57 8.26
N GLU A 38 -2.66 6.77 7.99
CA GLU A 38 -1.69 7.07 6.94
C GLU A 38 -0.34 7.44 7.59
N GLY A 39 0.74 6.98 6.97
CA GLY A 39 2.10 7.25 7.46
C GLY A 39 2.65 6.19 8.40
N SER A 40 3.97 6.20 8.57
CA SER A 40 4.69 5.33 9.51
C SER A 40 4.67 5.90 10.92
N ILE A 41 4.88 5.03 11.90
CA ILE A 41 4.88 5.37 13.32
C ILE A 41 6.32 5.33 13.81
N PRO A 42 7.00 6.48 13.96
CA PRO A 42 8.33 6.54 14.57
C PRO A 42 8.25 6.21 16.06
N LEU A 43 9.15 5.35 16.53
CA LEU A 43 9.20 4.94 17.94
C LEU A 43 10.47 5.37 18.66
N ALA A 44 11.54 5.70 17.93
CA ALA A 44 12.79 6.17 18.55
C ALA A 44 12.56 7.49 19.29
N ASP A 45 13.32 7.69 20.37
CA ASP A 45 13.31 8.90 21.20
C ASP A 45 11.91 9.32 21.68
N GLY A 46 11.05 8.32 22.00
CA GLY A 46 9.68 8.59 22.44
C GLY A 46 8.72 9.04 21.34
N GLY A 47 9.07 8.82 20.07
CA GLY A 47 8.21 9.17 18.92
C GLY A 47 8.31 10.64 18.49
N VAL A 48 9.31 11.39 18.97
CA VAL A 48 9.47 12.82 18.68
C VAL A 48 9.63 13.17 17.21
N TYR A 49 9.99 12.20 16.37
CA TYR A 49 10.16 12.40 14.92
C TYR A 49 8.84 12.58 14.14
N CYS A 50 7.69 12.34 14.78
CA CYS A 50 6.38 12.69 14.23
C CYS A 50 5.46 13.12 15.36
N THR A 51 5.12 14.41 15.38
CA THR A 51 4.22 15.01 16.37
C THR A 51 3.06 15.73 15.68
N VAL A 52 1.87 15.60 16.24
CA VAL A 52 0.65 16.27 15.80
C VAL A 52 0.02 16.95 17.01
N GLY A 53 -0.23 18.26 16.94
CA GLY A 53 -0.75 19.02 18.05
C GLY A 53 0.13 18.98 19.32
N GLY A 54 1.46 18.80 19.16
CA GLY A 54 2.42 18.68 20.26
C GLY A 54 2.49 17.31 20.93
N ARG A 55 1.74 16.32 20.42
CA ARG A 55 1.75 14.93 20.92
C ARG A 55 2.45 14.00 19.92
N ALA A 56 3.13 12.98 20.42
CA ALA A 56 3.72 11.95 19.57
C ALA A 56 2.62 11.21 18.76
N PHE A 57 2.85 11.02 17.45
CA PHE A 57 1.89 10.32 16.60
C PHE A 57 1.58 8.90 17.10
N ALA A 58 2.57 8.22 17.67
CA ALA A 58 2.40 6.90 18.29
C ALA A 58 1.30 6.89 19.38
N GLU A 59 1.27 7.92 20.26
CA GLU A 59 0.24 8.04 21.29
C GLU A 59 -1.15 8.24 20.68
N ILE A 60 -1.24 9.08 19.65
CA ILE A 60 -2.48 9.37 18.94
C ILE A 60 -3.02 8.12 18.25
N VAL A 61 -2.16 7.39 17.53
CA VAL A 61 -2.56 6.14 16.85
C VAL A 61 -3.04 5.10 17.86
N LYS A 62 -2.35 4.95 19.00
CA LYS A 62 -2.77 4.02 20.06
C LYS A 62 -4.17 4.37 20.59
N GLU A 63 -4.38 5.64 20.90
CA GLU A 63 -5.66 6.15 21.42
C GLU A 63 -6.79 5.96 20.41
N VAL A 64 -6.60 6.38 19.16
CA VAL A 64 -7.60 6.29 18.09
C VAL A 64 -7.92 4.83 17.75
N CYS A 65 -6.91 3.98 17.65
CA CYS A 65 -7.14 2.58 17.32
C CYS A 65 -7.83 1.81 18.43
N ALA A 66 -7.59 2.16 19.71
CA ALA A 66 -8.21 1.47 20.84
C ALA A 66 -9.74 1.51 20.80
N GLY A 67 -10.33 2.67 20.46
CA GLY A 67 -11.78 2.87 20.37
C GLY A 67 -12.38 2.60 18.98
N ALA A 68 -11.58 2.16 18.01
CA ALA A 68 -12.07 1.93 16.66
C ALA A 68 -12.76 0.57 16.50
N LEU A 69 -13.80 0.52 15.69
CA LEU A 69 -14.47 -0.70 15.23
C LEU A 69 -13.54 -1.54 14.33
N GLY A 70 -12.75 -0.88 13.50
CA GLY A 70 -11.75 -1.47 12.61
C GLY A 70 -10.63 -0.48 12.31
N VAL A 71 -9.48 -1.01 11.95
CA VAL A 71 -8.29 -0.22 11.62
C VAL A 71 -7.84 -0.56 10.20
N ILE A 72 -7.65 0.46 9.38
CA ILE A 72 -7.14 0.34 8.01
C ILE A 72 -5.85 1.14 7.93
N ALA A 73 -4.75 0.48 7.59
CA ALA A 73 -3.46 1.11 7.31
C ALA A 73 -3.34 1.38 5.81
N VAL A 74 -3.16 2.63 5.40
CA VAL A 74 -3.12 3.04 4.00
C VAL A 74 -1.72 3.49 3.59
N GLY A 75 -1.24 2.92 2.50
CA GLY A 75 0.10 3.15 1.96
C GLY A 75 1.18 2.29 2.60
N SER A 76 2.32 2.18 1.93
CA SER A 76 3.44 1.35 2.41
C SER A 76 4.04 1.87 3.72
N CYS A 77 3.98 3.17 3.99
CA CYS A 77 4.42 3.73 5.26
C CYS A 77 3.60 3.20 6.44
N ALA A 78 2.27 3.19 6.31
CA ALA A 78 1.37 2.64 7.34
C ALA A 78 1.42 1.10 7.37
N PHE A 79 1.72 0.44 6.26
CA PHE A 79 1.80 -1.01 6.17
C PHE A 79 3.00 -1.57 6.96
N ASP A 80 4.21 -1.09 6.69
CA ASP A 80 5.44 -1.69 7.23
C ASP A 80 6.56 -0.69 7.58
N GLY A 81 6.22 0.59 7.68
CA GLY A 81 7.14 1.67 8.00
C GLY A 81 7.60 2.50 6.81
N GLY A 82 7.45 1.99 5.59
CA GLY A 82 7.76 2.71 4.37
C GLY A 82 9.22 3.15 4.25
N ILE A 83 9.48 4.11 3.38
CA ILE A 83 10.82 4.67 3.18
C ILE A 83 11.47 5.16 4.50
N PRO A 84 10.76 5.75 5.47
CA PRO A 84 11.35 6.10 6.76
C PRO A 84 11.97 4.94 7.54
N ALA A 85 11.52 3.69 7.29
CA ALA A 85 12.08 2.49 7.90
C ALA A 85 13.25 1.87 7.12
N ALA A 86 13.62 2.44 5.95
CA ALA A 86 14.67 1.89 5.09
C ALA A 86 16.00 1.77 5.85
N ARG A 87 16.71 0.65 5.63
CA ARG A 87 18.02 0.35 6.23
C ARG A 87 18.06 0.51 7.77
N GLY A 88 16.94 0.15 8.42
CA GLY A 88 16.83 0.25 9.87
C GLY A 88 16.50 1.63 10.42
N GLY A 89 16.23 2.60 9.57
CA GLY A 89 15.78 3.98 9.81
C GLY A 89 16.04 4.56 11.20
N ILE A 90 16.70 5.72 11.27
CA ILE A 90 17.08 6.37 12.55
C ILE A 90 15.88 6.71 13.45
N THR A 91 14.68 6.82 12.85
CA THR A 91 13.45 7.19 13.57
C THR A 91 12.75 6.00 14.23
N GLY A 92 13.22 4.76 13.98
CA GLY A 92 12.57 3.56 14.46
C GLY A 92 11.13 3.40 13.89
N ALA A 93 10.91 3.85 12.66
CA ALA A 93 9.60 3.84 12.04
C ALA A 93 9.09 2.41 11.80
N VAL A 94 7.83 2.16 12.17
CA VAL A 94 7.14 0.88 11.99
C VAL A 94 5.78 1.10 11.32
N GLY A 95 5.21 0.02 10.76
CA GLY A 95 3.83 0.02 10.28
C GLY A 95 2.82 -0.15 11.41
N VAL A 96 1.55 0.13 11.10
CA VAL A 96 0.43 0.06 12.07
C VAL A 96 0.30 -1.33 12.67
N SER A 97 0.35 -2.39 11.85
CA SER A 97 0.31 -3.79 12.31
C SER A 97 1.52 -4.17 13.19
N GLY A 98 2.64 -3.47 13.01
CA GLY A 98 3.83 -3.60 13.86
C GLY A 98 3.64 -2.98 15.24
N PHE A 99 2.78 -2.00 15.35
CA PHE A 99 2.55 -1.21 16.56
C PHE A 99 1.27 -1.62 17.30
N ILE A 100 0.14 -1.76 16.60
CA ILE A 100 -1.15 -2.19 17.17
C ILE A 100 -1.23 -3.72 17.09
N LYS A 101 -1.27 -4.38 18.26
CA LYS A 101 -1.25 -5.85 18.38
C LYS A 101 -2.57 -6.46 18.85
N ASP A 102 -3.43 -5.66 19.42
CA ASP A 102 -4.70 -6.06 20.04
C ASP A 102 -5.89 -6.01 19.06
N LYS A 103 -5.67 -5.55 17.83
CA LYS A 103 -6.70 -5.49 16.78
C LYS A 103 -6.18 -5.97 15.43
N LYS A 104 -7.07 -6.54 14.65
CA LYS A 104 -6.80 -6.85 13.24
C LYS A 104 -6.71 -5.55 12.46
N VAL A 105 -5.60 -5.35 11.77
CA VAL A 105 -5.37 -4.22 10.86
C VAL A 105 -5.53 -4.70 9.42
N ILE A 106 -6.31 -3.99 8.63
CA ILE A 106 -6.41 -4.21 7.19
C ILE A 106 -5.34 -3.35 6.52
N ASN A 107 -4.41 -3.97 5.82
CA ASN A 107 -3.27 -3.31 5.20
C ASN A 107 -3.53 -3.06 3.71
N LEU A 108 -3.58 -1.80 3.30
CA LEU A 108 -3.65 -1.38 1.90
C LEU A 108 -2.29 -0.83 1.48
N SER A 109 -1.37 -1.74 1.14
CA SER A 109 0.00 -1.37 0.76
C SER A 109 0.05 -0.69 -0.61
N GLY A 110 1.10 0.10 -0.84
CA GLY A 110 1.37 0.83 -2.08
C GLY A 110 1.96 2.22 -1.80
N CYS A 111 2.72 2.77 -2.73
CA CYS A 111 3.32 4.10 -2.59
C CYS A 111 3.12 4.94 -3.87
N PRO A 112 1.93 5.56 -3.97
CA PRO A 112 0.76 5.52 -3.08
C PRO A 112 -0.06 4.22 -3.21
N MET A 113 -0.92 3.95 -2.20
CA MET A 113 -1.94 2.91 -2.35
C MET A 113 -3.02 3.34 -3.35
N ASN A 114 -3.73 2.37 -3.95
CA ASN A 114 -4.82 2.69 -4.87
C ASN A 114 -6.11 3.02 -4.10
N PRO A 115 -6.69 4.24 -4.25
CA PRO A 115 -7.87 4.67 -3.48
C PRO A 115 -9.11 3.80 -3.74
N GLU A 116 -9.21 3.15 -4.91
CA GLU A 116 -10.30 2.21 -5.18
C GLU A 116 -10.29 1.01 -4.22
N ASN A 117 -9.10 0.57 -3.79
CA ASN A 117 -8.98 -0.51 -2.81
C ASN A 117 -9.49 -0.09 -1.42
N LEU A 118 -9.29 1.16 -1.01
CA LEU A 118 -9.86 1.69 0.22
C LEU A 118 -11.39 1.76 0.12
N THR A 119 -11.89 2.32 -0.98
CA THR A 119 -13.32 2.40 -1.25
C THR A 119 -13.98 1.01 -1.24
N ALA A 120 -13.40 0.03 -1.94
CA ALA A 120 -13.92 -1.34 -1.99
C ALA A 120 -13.93 -1.99 -0.59
N THR A 121 -12.86 -1.80 0.19
CA THR A 121 -12.77 -2.32 1.58
C THR A 121 -13.89 -1.76 2.47
N ILE A 122 -14.12 -0.45 2.40
CA ILE A 122 -15.16 0.21 3.20
C ILE A 122 -16.56 -0.19 2.71
N VAL A 123 -16.79 -0.21 1.40
CA VAL A 123 -18.08 -0.61 0.81
C VAL A 123 -18.42 -2.06 1.19
N GLN A 124 -17.46 -2.97 1.12
CA GLN A 124 -17.67 -4.35 1.56
C GLN A 124 -18.11 -4.40 3.04
N TYR A 125 -17.40 -3.70 3.92
CA TYR A 125 -17.76 -3.63 5.32
C TYR A 125 -19.18 -3.06 5.54
N LEU A 126 -19.53 -1.98 4.85
CA LEU A 126 -20.85 -1.37 4.99
C LEU A 126 -21.99 -2.29 4.53
N THR A 127 -21.73 -3.09 3.49
CA THR A 127 -22.72 -3.99 2.87
C THR A 127 -22.85 -5.29 3.66
N LEU A 128 -21.73 -5.94 3.97
CA LEU A 128 -21.70 -7.27 4.57
C LEU A 128 -21.47 -7.27 6.08
N LYS A 129 -21.10 -6.13 6.67
CA LYS A 129 -20.67 -5.98 8.07
C LYS A 129 -19.42 -6.80 8.43
N GLU A 130 -18.66 -7.17 7.41
CA GLU A 130 -17.42 -7.91 7.52
C GLU A 130 -16.33 -7.28 6.65
N PHE A 131 -15.12 -7.17 7.20
CA PHE A 131 -13.95 -6.77 6.41
C PHE A 131 -13.57 -7.89 5.45
N PRO A 132 -12.93 -7.56 4.31
CA PRO A 132 -12.53 -8.55 3.33
C PRO A 132 -11.59 -9.61 3.91
N ALA A 133 -11.62 -10.81 3.30
CA ALA A 133 -10.60 -11.83 3.54
C ALA A 133 -9.22 -11.28 3.14
N THR A 134 -8.22 -11.61 3.96
CA THR A 134 -6.86 -11.08 3.82
C THR A 134 -5.83 -12.19 3.69
N ASP A 135 -4.70 -11.87 3.09
CA ASP A 135 -3.50 -12.69 3.16
C ASP A 135 -2.86 -12.65 4.58
N GLU A 136 -1.74 -13.34 4.76
CA GLU A 136 -0.99 -13.40 6.02
C GLU A 136 -0.45 -12.03 6.47
N LEU A 137 -0.31 -11.09 5.55
CA LEU A 137 0.11 -9.72 5.83
C LEU A 137 -1.05 -8.76 6.11
N GLY A 138 -2.28 -9.28 6.20
CA GLY A 138 -3.48 -8.49 6.44
C GLY A 138 -3.96 -7.70 5.23
N ARG A 139 -3.51 -8.02 4.00
CA ARG A 139 -3.90 -7.33 2.77
C ARG A 139 -5.11 -8.01 2.13
N PRO A 140 -6.14 -7.27 1.70
CA PRO A 140 -7.33 -7.85 1.07
C PRO A 140 -7.00 -8.69 -0.18
N LEU A 141 -7.49 -9.93 -0.22
CA LEU A 141 -7.22 -10.87 -1.32
C LEU A 141 -7.75 -10.36 -2.67
N PHE A 142 -8.83 -9.59 -2.71
CA PHE A 142 -9.35 -9.02 -3.94
C PHE A 142 -8.38 -8.04 -4.60
N ALA A 143 -7.49 -7.44 -3.81
CA ALA A 143 -6.50 -6.45 -4.28
C ALA A 143 -5.08 -7.02 -4.37
N TYR A 144 -4.75 -8.00 -3.54
CA TYR A 144 -3.39 -8.52 -3.38
C TYR A 144 -3.30 -10.04 -3.53
N GLY A 145 -4.29 -10.67 -4.17
CA GLY A 145 -4.29 -12.12 -4.44
C GLY A 145 -3.42 -12.53 -5.62
N ASP A 146 -3.35 -11.68 -6.65
CA ASP A 146 -2.62 -11.95 -7.90
C ASP A 146 -1.35 -11.09 -8.01
N SER A 147 -0.33 -11.60 -8.73
CA SER A 147 0.82 -10.75 -9.06
C SER A 147 0.46 -9.72 -10.14
N VAL A 148 1.13 -8.58 -10.07
CA VAL A 148 1.01 -7.53 -11.10
C VAL A 148 1.29 -8.09 -12.49
N HIS A 149 2.27 -8.99 -12.59
CA HIS A 149 2.70 -9.61 -13.85
C HIS A 149 1.62 -10.47 -14.51
N GLN A 150 0.83 -11.23 -13.71
CA GLN A 150 -0.21 -12.13 -14.23
C GLN A 150 -1.30 -11.39 -15.02
N ARG A 151 -1.59 -10.16 -14.65
CA ARG A 151 -2.63 -9.32 -15.26
C ARG A 151 -2.05 -8.13 -16.05
N CYS A 152 -0.72 -8.13 -16.30
CA CYS A 152 -0.06 -7.04 -17.01
C CYS A 152 -0.38 -7.06 -18.51
N GLU A 153 -0.71 -5.92 -19.06
CA GLU A 153 -0.96 -5.76 -20.51
C GLU A 153 0.27 -6.06 -21.37
N SER A 154 1.50 -5.94 -20.79
CA SER A 154 2.75 -6.32 -21.48
C SER A 154 3.13 -7.80 -21.30
N LEU A 155 2.30 -8.65 -20.67
CA LEU A 155 2.56 -10.08 -20.52
C LEU A 155 2.75 -10.82 -21.87
N PRO A 156 2.00 -10.51 -22.96
CA PRO A 156 2.25 -11.11 -24.27
C PRO A 156 3.66 -10.81 -24.81
N HIS A 157 4.17 -9.59 -24.59
CA HIS A 157 5.55 -9.22 -24.96
C HIS A 157 6.59 -9.98 -24.15
N PHE A 158 6.36 -10.15 -22.83
CA PHE A 158 7.22 -11.00 -21.99
C PHE A 158 7.33 -12.43 -22.53
N ARG A 159 6.19 -13.05 -22.88
CA ARG A 159 6.14 -14.42 -23.41
C ARG A 159 6.88 -14.57 -24.75
N LYS A 160 6.87 -13.53 -25.57
CA LYS A 160 7.58 -13.45 -26.87
C LYS A 160 9.02 -13.02 -26.74
N LYS A 161 9.50 -12.68 -25.52
CA LYS A 161 10.84 -12.13 -25.23
C LYS A 161 11.08 -10.77 -25.91
N GLU A 162 10.03 -9.99 -26.12
CA GLU A 162 10.05 -8.63 -26.64
C GLU A 162 10.25 -7.68 -25.45
N PHE A 163 11.50 -7.31 -25.17
CA PHE A 163 11.87 -6.50 -24.02
C PHE A 163 12.41 -5.14 -24.46
N VAL A 164 12.05 -4.12 -23.68
CA VAL A 164 12.71 -2.80 -23.72
C VAL A 164 14.14 -2.97 -23.23
N LYS A 165 15.12 -2.45 -23.96
CA LYS A 165 16.54 -2.52 -23.64
C LYS A 165 17.11 -1.19 -23.19
N GLU A 166 16.54 -0.11 -23.70
CA GLU A 166 16.96 1.26 -23.39
C GLU A 166 15.73 2.17 -23.32
N TRP A 167 15.77 3.18 -22.45
CA TRP A 167 14.70 4.16 -22.35
C TRP A 167 14.55 4.92 -23.68
N GLY A 168 13.33 4.88 -24.24
CA GLY A 168 13.03 5.55 -25.50
C GLY A 168 13.41 4.77 -26.76
N ASP A 169 13.85 3.52 -26.67
CA ASP A 169 14.07 2.67 -27.84
C ASP A 169 12.75 2.33 -28.60
N ALA A 170 12.85 1.62 -29.71
CA ALA A 170 11.68 1.23 -30.51
C ALA A 170 10.72 0.33 -29.72
N GLY A 171 11.25 -0.58 -28.90
CA GLY A 171 10.45 -1.45 -28.05
C GLY A 171 9.71 -0.67 -26.96
N HIS A 172 10.38 0.34 -26.35
CA HIS A 172 9.76 1.20 -25.36
C HIS A 172 8.57 1.99 -25.97
N ARG A 173 8.78 2.59 -27.13
CA ARG A 173 7.69 3.29 -27.86
C ARG A 173 6.57 2.37 -28.30
N ALA A 174 6.86 1.09 -28.53
CA ALA A 174 5.90 0.06 -28.90
C ALA A 174 5.21 -0.60 -27.70
N GLY A 175 5.54 -0.23 -26.45
CA GLY A 175 4.95 -0.78 -25.23
C GLY A 175 5.44 -2.20 -24.87
N TRP A 176 6.64 -2.58 -25.30
CA TRP A 176 7.22 -3.86 -24.95
C TRP A 176 7.46 -4.03 -23.45
N CYS A 177 7.73 -5.26 -23.02
CA CYS A 177 7.90 -5.56 -21.60
C CYS A 177 9.14 -4.91 -21.00
N LEU A 178 8.94 -4.22 -19.87
CA LEU A 178 9.99 -3.49 -19.11
C LEU A 178 10.78 -4.39 -18.15
N TYR A 179 10.69 -5.72 -18.27
CA TYR A 179 11.34 -6.63 -17.35
C TYR A 179 12.86 -6.41 -17.31
N GLN A 180 13.51 -6.31 -18.45
CA GLN A 180 14.96 -6.05 -18.54
C GLN A 180 15.38 -4.64 -18.07
N MET A 181 14.41 -3.72 -17.98
CA MET A 181 14.59 -2.39 -17.37
C MET A 181 14.34 -2.39 -15.86
N GLY A 182 14.22 -3.55 -15.24
CA GLY A 182 14.10 -3.68 -13.78
C GLY A 182 12.68 -3.75 -13.23
N CYS A 183 11.67 -3.98 -14.07
CA CYS A 183 10.29 -4.13 -13.61
C CYS A 183 10.14 -5.25 -12.58
N LYS A 184 9.63 -4.93 -11.38
CA LYS A 184 9.42 -5.87 -10.27
C LYS A 184 8.01 -6.50 -10.27
N GLY A 185 7.24 -6.31 -11.33
CA GLY A 185 5.89 -6.87 -11.47
C GLY A 185 5.77 -8.36 -11.16
N PRO A 186 6.70 -9.22 -11.62
CA PRO A 186 6.69 -10.66 -11.33
C PRO A 186 6.75 -11.02 -9.84
N SER A 187 7.41 -10.20 -9.03
CA SER A 187 7.61 -10.42 -7.58
C SER A 187 6.66 -9.57 -6.72
N THR A 188 5.68 -8.91 -7.33
CA THR A 188 4.82 -7.94 -6.65
C THR A 188 3.36 -8.34 -6.78
N VAL A 189 2.65 -8.45 -5.66
CA VAL A 189 1.22 -8.73 -5.66
C VAL A 189 0.43 -7.42 -5.50
N ALA A 190 -0.40 -7.11 -6.47
CA ALA A 190 -1.35 -5.98 -6.48
C ALA A 190 -2.23 -6.03 -7.73
N ASN A 191 -3.36 -5.35 -7.67
CA ASN A 191 -4.32 -5.22 -8.77
C ASN A 191 -4.10 -3.96 -9.65
N CYS A 192 -2.93 -3.31 -9.57
CA CYS A 192 -2.64 -2.07 -10.31
C CYS A 192 -2.79 -2.21 -11.83
N SER A 193 -2.49 -3.40 -12.37
CA SER A 193 -2.61 -3.68 -13.81
C SER A 193 -4.06 -3.77 -14.30
N THR A 194 -5.01 -4.01 -13.41
CA THR A 194 -6.44 -4.18 -13.74
C THR A 194 -7.26 -2.95 -13.42
N ILE A 195 -7.18 -2.45 -12.18
CA ILE A 195 -7.99 -1.28 -11.76
C ILE A 195 -7.35 0.05 -12.14
N LYS A 196 -6.02 0.07 -12.34
CA LYS A 196 -5.22 1.27 -12.66
C LYS A 196 -5.41 2.40 -11.63
N PHE A 197 -4.89 3.58 -11.91
CA PHE A 197 -5.06 4.79 -11.10
C PHE A 197 -5.86 5.84 -11.86
N ASN A 198 -6.32 6.89 -11.19
CA ASN A 198 -7.05 8.02 -11.77
C ASN A 198 -8.28 7.57 -12.56
N GLY A 199 -9.17 6.79 -11.91
CA GLY A 199 -10.38 6.30 -12.55
C GLY A 199 -10.12 5.33 -13.71
N GLY A 200 -9.08 4.48 -13.59
CA GLY A 200 -8.74 3.49 -14.59
C GLY A 200 -7.92 4.00 -15.77
N THR A 201 -7.42 5.25 -15.70
CA THR A 201 -6.72 5.89 -16.82
C THR A 201 -5.37 5.25 -17.11
N SER A 202 -4.52 5.06 -16.10
CA SER A 202 -3.16 4.56 -16.29
C SER A 202 -2.55 4.00 -15.00
N TRP A 203 -1.41 3.36 -15.15
CA TRP A 203 -0.56 2.87 -14.07
C TRP A 203 0.90 2.86 -14.54
N PRO A 204 1.89 2.69 -13.66
CA PRO A 204 3.31 2.89 -14.04
C PRO A 204 3.75 2.16 -15.31
N VAL A 205 3.37 0.88 -15.49
CA VAL A 205 3.81 0.12 -16.68
C VAL A 205 3.14 0.63 -17.96
N ALA A 206 1.85 0.95 -17.92
CA ALA A 206 1.17 1.57 -19.07
C ALA A 206 1.72 2.95 -19.43
N SER A 207 2.34 3.63 -18.45
CA SER A 207 3.01 4.92 -18.65
C SER A 207 4.48 4.78 -19.08
N GLY A 208 4.94 3.56 -19.35
CA GLY A 208 6.31 3.29 -19.81
C GLY A 208 7.35 3.16 -18.70
N HIS A 209 6.95 3.02 -17.44
CA HIS A 209 7.88 2.83 -16.32
C HIS A 209 7.62 1.49 -15.62
N GLY A 210 8.68 0.71 -15.37
CA GLY A 210 8.57 -0.59 -14.71
C GLY A 210 7.94 -0.51 -13.31
N CYS A 211 7.22 -1.55 -12.89
CA CYS A 211 6.76 -1.66 -11.51
C CYS A 211 7.97 -1.68 -10.56
N VAL A 212 7.95 -0.84 -9.52
CA VAL A 212 9.02 -0.77 -8.50
C VAL A 212 8.79 -1.71 -7.32
N GLY A 213 7.66 -2.42 -7.30
CA GLY A 213 7.36 -3.37 -6.23
C GLY A 213 6.82 -2.74 -4.94
N CYS A 214 6.21 -1.56 -5.01
CA CYS A 214 5.87 -0.75 -3.84
C CYS A 214 4.86 -1.38 -2.86
N THR A 215 4.17 -2.45 -3.24
CA THR A 215 3.28 -3.21 -2.34
C THR A 215 3.96 -4.37 -1.64
N THR A 216 5.21 -4.68 -2.00
CA THR A 216 6.01 -5.75 -1.39
C THR A 216 6.56 -5.28 -0.04
N PRO A 217 6.58 -6.14 0.99
CA PRO A 217 7.16 -5.76 2.27
C PRO A 217 8.60 -5.24 2.12
N ARG A 218 8.88 -4.10 2.72
CA ARG A 218 10.19 -3.45 2.70
C ARG A 218 10.74 -3.23 1.30
N PHE A 219 9.87 -2.88 0.33
CA PHE A 219 10.27 -2.75 -1.09
C PHE A 219 11.48 -1.82 -1.30
N TRP A 220 11.64 -0.80 -0.46
CA TRP A 220 12.76 0.14 -0.51
C TRP A 220 14.14 -0.49 -0.20
N ASP A 221 14.15 -1.66 0.44
CA ASP A 221 15.36 -2.47 0.70
C ASP A 221 15.40 -3.74 -0.14
N THR A 222 14.25 -4.37 -0.40
CA THR A 222 14.17 -5.71 -1.01
C THR A 222 14.05 -5.67 -2.53
N MET A 223 13.55 -4.55 -3.12
CA MET A 223 13.36 -4.39 -4.56
C MET A 223 14.45 -3.57 -5.23
N VAL A 224 15.40 -3.03 -4.48
CA VAL A 224 16.56 -2.34 -5.02
C VAL A 224 17.61 -3.34 -5.53
N PRO A 225 18.36 -2.97 -6.58
CA PRO A 225 18.24 -1.77 -7.38
C PRO A 225 17.02 -1.81 -8.33
N PHE A 226 16.29 -0.70 -8.43
CA PHE A 226 15.00 -0.67 -9.13
C PHE A 226 15.11 -0.85 -10.65
N TYR A 227 16.23 -0.45 -11.24
CA TYR A 227 16.44 -0.43 -12.69
C TYR A 227 17.37 -1.57 -13.18
N VAL A 228 17.47 -2.62 -12.42
CA VAL A 228 18.22 -3.82 -12.78
C VAL A 228 17.26 -4.99 -12.91
N GLU A 229 17.47 -5.80 -13.95
CA GLU A 229 16.70 -7.02 -14.20
C GLU A 229 16.62 -7.88 -12.92
N GLY A 230 15.45 -8.44 -12.64
CA GLY A 230 15.24 -9.30 -11.47
C GLY A 230 15.93 -10.65 -11.61
N ASP A 231 16.04 -11.40 -10.51
CA ASP A 231 16.63 -12.75 -10.52
C ASP A 231 15.82 -13.69 -11.44
N PRO A 232 16.43 -14.27 -12.47
CA PRO A 232 15.77 -15.21 -13.38
C PRO A 232 15.10 -16.41 -12.67
N LYS A 233 15.62 -16.83 -11.51
CA LYS A 233 15.07 -17.95 -10.72
C LYS A 233 13.70 -17.61 -10.13
N VAL A 234 13.47 -16.36 -9.72
CA VAL A 234 12.17 -15.89 -9.23
C VAL A 234 11.13 -15.99 -10.35
N ILE A 235 11.52 -15.70 -11.58
CA ILE A 235 10.64 -15.78 -12.75
C ILE A 235 10.35 -17.21 -13.14
N GLU A 236 11.34 -18.10 -13.07
CA GLU A 236 11.11 -19.51 -13.33
C GLU A 236 10.11 -20.12 -12.35
N TYR A 237 10.20 -19.75 -11.07
CA TYR A 237 9.25 -20.16 -10.04
C TYR A 237 7.83 -19.66 -10.31
N LEU A 238 7.67 -18.37 -10.63
CA LEU A 238 6.37 -17.78 -10.94
C LEU A 238 5.75 -18.34 -12.22
N ASN A 239 6.55 -18.62 -13.24
CA ASN A 239 6.08 -19.25 -14.48
C ASN A 239 5.67 -20.73 -14.28
N LYS A 240 6.23 -21.44 -13.32
CA LYS A 240 5.81 -22.80 -12.96
C LYS A 240 4.44 -22.80 -12.29
N GLY A 241 4.14 -21.84 -11.42
CA GLY A 241 2.81 -21.65 -10.82
C GLY A 241 1.73 -21.33 -11.86
N LEU A 242 2.06 -20.50 -12.85
CA LEU A 242 1.12 -20.14 -13.94
C LEU A 242 0.78 -21.28 -14.90
N ARG A 243 1.62 -22.32 -14.98
CA ARG A 243 1.38 -23.50 -15.84
C ARG A 243 0.47 -24.54 -15.21
N SER A 244 0.24 -24.48 -13.92
CA SER A 244 -0.66 -25.41 -13.21
C SER A 244 -2.14 -24.96 -13.21
N GLU A 245 -2.43 -23.77 -13.73
CA GLU A 245 -3.78 -23.20 -13.80
C GLU A 245 -4.33 -23.02 -15.24
N LEU A 246 -3.61 -23.56 -16.24
CA LEU A 246 -4.07 -23.66 -17.64
C LEU A 246 -4.28 -25.12 -18.04
#